data_fbf5e3a585ba51fb492319459188122e
#
_entry.id   fbf5e3a585ba51fb492319459188122e
#
_cell.length_a   1.000
_cell.length_b   1.000
_cell.length_c   1.000
_cell.angle_alpha   90.00
_cell.angle_beta   90.00
_cell.angle_gamma   90.00
#
_symmetry.space_group_name_H-M   'P 1'
#
loop_
_entity.id
_entity.type
_entity.pdbx_description
1 polymer ?
#
loop_
_entity_poly.entity_id
_entity_poly.type
_entity_poly.pdbx_seq_one_letter_code
_entity_poly.pdbx_strand_id
1 'polypeptide(L)'
;MRQGTVGREERNDDMVRPYVICHILSSLDGKITGPFMGTEAAGALGAEYGRYRTEMNARALLYGTTTTKEFTGFRKPVLEETEEVPEGDFVADDRADLYFVSVDVDGEIGWESGIFCNKGRAPAHVIEILTVSTPAAYKAYLRKTGVSYIIAGEKGLDCEMAMKKLYELFHIENLLICGGGIVNWSFLQAGMVDELSLFLAPVTDGSLGTAALFTRIPSLAEGNPVEFVLREVEKIGDGGLRLNYQPKNRKNDRQ
;
A
#
# COMPACT_ATOMS: atom_id res chain seq x y z
N MET A 1 27.40 -18.28 -2.54
CA MET A 1 27.37 -17.97 -1.11
C MET A 1 27.97 -16.60 -0.89
N ARG A 2 27.17 -15.58 -0.72
CA ARG A 2 27.47 -14.33 0.01
C ARG A 2 26.10 -13.74 0.39
N GLN A 3 25.69 -13.92 1.64
CA GLN A 3 24.59 -13.19 2.24
C GLN A 3 25.05 -11.73 2.33
N GLY A 4 24.53 -10.89 1.45
CA GLY A 4 24.65 -9.45 1.56
C GLY A 4 23.58 -8.95 2.50
N THR A 5 23.92 -8.77 3.78
CA THR A 5 23.20 -7.87 4.67
C THR A 5 23.25 -6.49 4.05
N VAL A 6 22.14 -6.05 3.48
CA VAL A 6 21.94 -4.65 3.07
C VAL A 6 22.06 -3.82 4.33
N GLY A 7 23.16 -3.06 4.44
CA GLY A 7 23.40 -2.16 5.53
C GLY A 7 22.26 -1.15 5.65
N ARG A 8 21.56 -1.15 6.77
CA ARG A 8 20.71 -0.05 7.20
C ARG A 8 21.63 1.16 7.39
N GLU A 9 21.69 2.05 6.41
CA GLU A 9 22.23 3.39 6.64
C GLU A 9 21.37 4.04 7.73
N GLU A 10 22.02 4.66 8.73
CA GLU A 10 21.38 5.27 9.89
C GLU A 10 20.36 6.31 9.43
N ARG A 11 19.09 6.06 9.77
CA ARG A 11 18.03 7.03 9.57
C ARG A 11 18.22 8.17 10.56
N ASN A 12 18.46 9.35 10.05
CA ASN A 12 18.40 10.60 10.82
C ASN A 12 16.98 11.17 10.75
N ASP A 13 15.99 10.36 11.11
CA ASP A 13 14.58 10.75 11.14
C ASP A 13 14.03 10.41 12.53
N ASP A 14 13.71 11.45 13.32
CA ASP A 14 13.14 11.31 14.68
C ASP A 14 11.72 10.71 14.68
N MET A 15 11.19 10.33 13.49
CA MET A 15 9.86 9.75 13.35
C MET A 15 9.90 8.23 13.43
N VAL A 16 9.26 7.70 14.44
CA VAL A 16 9.05 6.27 14.63
C VAL A 16 7.93 5.80 13.68
N ARG A 17 8.30 5.13 12.57
CA ARG A 17 7.38 4.64 11.54
C ARG A 17 7.93 3.37 10.86
N PRO A 18 7.10 2.61 10.12
CA PRO A 18 7.58 1.48 9.32
C PRO A 18 8.63 1.89 8.28
N TYR A 19 9.48 0.94 7.89
CA TYR A 19 10.18 1.02 6.61
C TYR A 19 9.20 0.68 5.49
N VAL A 20 9.04 1.57 4.53
CA VAL A 20 8.00 1.48 3.50
C VAL A 20 8.60 1.25 2.13
N ILE A 21 8.23 0.13 1.51
CA ILE A 21 8.62 -0.22 0.14
C ILE A 21 7.40 -0.12 -0.76
N CYS A 22 7.43 0.74 -1.77
CA CYS A 22 6.46 0.73 -2.86
C CYS A 22 6.83 -0.43 -3.80
N HIS A 23 6.10 -1.57 -3.70
CA HIS A 23 6.40 -2.81 -4.41
C HIS A 23 5.35 -3.05 -5.50
N ILE A 24 5.72 -2.85 -6.77
CA ILE A 24 4.78 -2.75 -7.89
C ILE A 24 5.26 -3.54 -9.10
N LEU A 25 4.32 -4.24 -9.76
CA LEU A 25 4.47 -4.80 -11.11
C LEU A 25 3.85 -3.82 -12.12
N SER A 26 4.60 -3.48 -13.17
CA SER A 26 4.16 -2.54 -14.19
C SER A 26 4.49 -3.02 -15.61
N SER A 27 3.70 -2.58 -16.59
CA SER A 27 4.05 -2.66 -18.02
C SER A 27 5.12 -1.62 -18.40
N LEU A 28 5.70 -1.72 -19.60
CA LEU A 28 6.70 -0.76 -20.13
C LEU A 28 6.15 0.67 -20.24
N ASP A 29 4.84 0.82 -20.47
CA ASP A 29 4.15 2.11 -20.52
C ASP A 29 3.55 2.54 -19.16
N GLY A 30 4.03 1.92 -18.06
CA GLY A 30 3.76 2.36 -16.69
C GLY A 30 2.38 2.00 -16.14
N LYS A 31 1.67 1.05 -16.75
CA LYS A 31 0.37 0.57 -16.24
C LYS A 31 0.57 -0.47 -15.14
N ILE A 32 -0.26 -0.44 -14.10
CA ILE A 32 -0.24 -1.40 -12.98
C ILE A 32 -1.46 -2.32 -12.95
N THR A 33 -2.39 -2.12 -13.85
CA THR A 33 -3.59 -2.94 -14.09
C THR A 33 -3.94 -2.87 -15.57
N GLY A 34 -4.78 -3.79 -16.05
CA GLY A 34 -5.25 -3.79 -17.43
C GLY A 34 -4.92 -5.08 -18.17
N PRO A 35 -5.18 -5.11 -19.49
CA PRO A 35 -4.99 -6.29 -20.33
C PRO A 35 -3.59 -6.91 -20.27
N PHE A 36 -2.54 -6.12 -20.05
CA PHE A 36 -1.16 -6.65 -19.98
C PHE A 36 -0.98 -7.73 -18.89
N MET A 37 -1.75 -7.65 -17.78
CA MET A 37 -1.69 -8.62 -16.68
C MET A 37 -2.05 -10.05 -17.10
N GLY A 38 -2.81 -10.21 -18.20
CA GLY A 38 -3.18 -11.51 -18.78
C GLY A 38 -2.14 -12.10 -19.73
N THR A 39 -1.02 -11.42 -20.00
CA THR A 39 0.04 -11.92 -20.88
C THR A 39 0.95 -12.92 -20.19
N GLU A 40 1.56 -13.82 -20.95
CA GLU A 40 2.52 -14.81 -20.44
C GLU A 40 3.71 -14.12 -19.74
N ALA A 41 4.23 -13.04 -20.34
CA ALA A 41 5.35 -12.28 -19.80
C ALA A 41 5.02 -11.65 -18.43
N ALA A 42 3.83 -11.07 -18.27
CA ALA A 42 3.40 -10.51 -16.99
C ALA A 42 3.14 -11.60 -15.96
N GLY A 43 2.57 -12.76 -16.37
CA GLY A 43 2.35 -13.90 -15.49
C GLY A 43 3.63 -14.50 -14.94
N ALA A 44 4.65 -14.69 -15.79
CA ALA A 44 5.96 -15.17 -15.39
C ALA A 44 6.64 -14.20 -14.38
N LEU A 45 6.60 -12.90 -14.67
CA LEU A 45 7.17 -11.89 -13.78
C LEU A 45 6.34 -11.74 -12.49
N GLY A 46 5.03 -11.96 -12.55
CA GLY A 46 4.13 -11.93 -11.39
C GLY A 46 4.43 -13.00 -10.36
N ALA A 47 4.92 -14.18 -10.76
CA ALA A 47 5.39 -15.22 -9.85
C ALA A 47 6.62 -14.74 -9.06
N GLU A 48 7.60 -14.14 -9.73
CA GLU A 48 8.78 -13.56 -9.08
C GLU A 48 8.41 -12.37 -8.18
N TYR A 49 7.54 -11.47 -8.64
CA TYR A 49 6.97 -10.39 -7.83
C TYR A 49 6.37 -10.92 -6.51
N GLY A 50 5.61 -12.03 -6.59
CA GLY A 50 5.03 -12.67 -5.42
C GLY A 50 6.08 -13.30 -4.49
N ARG A 51 7.13 -13.91 -5.05
CA ARG A 51 8.26 -14.46 -4.30
C ARG A 51 9.01 -13.37 -3.52
N TYR A 52 9.40 -12.30 -4.20
CA TYR A 52 10.08 -11.16 -3.56
C TYR A 52 9.26 -10.52 -2.45
N ARG A 53 7.93 -10.37 -2.64
CA ARG A 53 7.05 -9.88 -1.60
C ARG A 53 7.15 -10.72 -0.31
N THR A 54 7.25 -12.05 -0.43
CA THR A 54 7.41 -12.94 0.72
C THR A 54 8.80 -12.81 1.35
N GLU A 55 9.86 -12.68 0.54
CA GLU A 55 11.23 -12.55 1.00
C GLU A 55 11.51 -11.22 1.71
N MET A 56 10.78 -10.16 1.37
CA MET A 56 10.88 -8.85 2.04
C MET A 56 10.41 -8.89 3.50
N ASN A 57 9.79 -9.99 3.94
CA ASN A 57 9.32 -10.22 5.32
C ASN A 57 8.51 -9.04 5.88
N ALA A 58 7.68 -8.44 5.03
CA ALA A 58 6.80 -7.36 5.43
C ALA A 58 5.56 -7.92 6.16
N ARG A 59 5.24 -7.33 7.30
CA ARG A 59 4.06 -7.70 8.08
C ARG A 59 2.78 -7.00 7.63
N ALA A 60 2.87 -6.05 6.70
CA ALA A 60 1.71 -5.32 6.19
C ALA A 60 1.78 -5.10 4.68
N LEU A 61 0.64 -5.30 4.02
CA LEU A 61 0.42 -5.03 2.60
C LEU A 61 -0.65 -3.94 2.49
N LEU A 62 -0.29 -2.76 1.97
CA LEU A 62 -1.19 -1.62 1.88
C LEU A 62 -1.72 -1.43 0.46
N TYR A 63 -3.03 -1.24 0.35
CA TYR A 63 -3.77 -1.04 -0.89
C TYR A 63 -4.69 0.18 -0.79
N GLY A 64 -4.98 0.80 -1.93
CA GLY A 64 -6.00 1.84 -2.03
C GLY A 64 -7.41 1.28 -2.21
N THR A 65 -8.43 2.11 -2.00
CA THR A 65 -9.86 1.78 -2.06
C THR A 65 -10.24 1.00 -3.32
N THR A 66 -9.81 1.44 -4.51
CA THR A 66 -10.17 0.79 -5.78
C THR A 66 -9.65 -0.65 -5.83
N THR A 67 -8.38 -0.86 -5.51
CA THR A 67 -7.77 -2.20 -5.50
C THR A 67 -8.42 -3.10 -4.46
N THR A 68 -8.74 -2.57 -3.28
CA THR A 68 -9.41 -3.33 -2.23
C THR A 68 -10.84 -3.71 -2.64
N LYS A 69 -11.58 -2.82 -3.31
CA LYS A 69 -12.90 -3.13 -3.88
C LYS A 69 -12.83 -4.31 -4.87
N GLU A 70 -11.82 -4.34 -5.75
CA GLU A 70 -11.61 -5.47 -6.65
C GLU A 70 -11.38 -6.78 -5.89
N PHE A 71 -10.56 -6.77 -4.85
CA PHE A 71 -10.29 -7.94 -4.02
C PHE A 71 -11.50 -8.42 -3.22
N THR A 72 -12.38 -7.51 -2.80
CA THR A 72 -13.62 -7.84 -2.07
C THR A 72 -14.81 -8.12 -2.99
N GLY A 73 -14.58 -8.15 -4.32
CA GLY A 73 -15.63 -8.37 -5.31
C GLY A 73 -16.67 -7.23 -5.33
N PHE A 74 -16.22 -5.99 -5.08
CA PHE A 74 -17.07 -4.79 -5.00
C PHE A 74 -18.20 -4.89 -3.96
N ARG A 75 -18.00 -5.71 -2.92
CA ARG A 75 -18.94 -5.81 -1.82
C ARG A 75 -19.08 -4.48 -1.11
N LYS A 76 -20.33 -4.11 -0.83
CA LYS A 76 -20.65 -2.91 -0.06
C LYS A 76 -20.93 -3.26 1.40
N PRO A 77 -20.61 -2.36 2.35
CA PRO A 77 -20.99 -2.56 3.74
C PRO A 77 -22.50 -2.48 3.91
N VAL A 78 -23.03 -3.32 4.79
CA VAL A 78 -24.43 -3.22 5.25
C VAL A 78 -24.42 -2.39 6.52
N LEU A 79 -24.77 -1.12 6.39
CA LEU A 79 -24.74 -0.16 7.49
C LEU A 79 -26.08 -0.18 8.25
N GLU A 80 -26.00 -0.24 9.57
CA GLU A 80 -27.15 -0.09 10.47
C GLU A 80 -27.14 1.34 11.03
N GLU A 81 -28.30 1.87 11.37
CA GLU A 81 -28.38 3.13 12.10
C GLU A 81 -27.69 2.97 13.45
N THR A 82 -26.76 3.88 13.75
CA THR A 82 -26.06 3.89 15.03
C THR A 82 -25.93 5.32 15.53
N GLU A 83 -26.19 5.51 16.82
CA GLU A 83 -26.14 6.83 17.45
C GLU A 83 -24.73 7.12 18.01
N GLU A 84 -24.03 6.10 18.51
CA GLU A 84 -22.73 6.27 19.16
C GLU A 84 -21.70 5.23 18.74
N VAL A 85 -20.52 5.69 18.42
CA VAL A 85 -19.31 4.87 18.23
C VAL A 85 -18.21 5.50 19.06
N PRO A 86 -17.46 4.74 19.86
CA PRO A 86 -16.31 5.26 20.59
C PRO A 86 -15.35 6.02 19.66
N GLU A 87 -14.92 7.20 20.08
CA GLU A 87 -13.97 8.01 19.33
C GLU A 87 -12.59 7.32 19.19
N GLY A 88 -11.86 7.72 18.16
CA GLY A 88 -10.49 7.29 17.93
C GLY A 88 -10.36 5.97 17.18
N ASP A 89 -9.23 5.35 17.36
CA ASP A 89 -8.81 4.12 16.68
C ASP A 89 -9.49 2.89 17.30
N PHE A 90 -9.53 1.80 16.54
CA PHE A 90 -10.00 0.51 17.04
C PHE A 90 -9.03 -0.60 16.64
N VAL A 91 -8.48 -1.26 17.62
CA VAL A 91 -7.55 -2.39 17.45
C VAL A 91 -8.28 -3.66 17.90
N ALA A 92 -8.62 -4.51 16.92
CA ALA A 92 -9.22 -5.81 17.18
C ALA A 92 -8.16 -6.90 17.37
N ASP A 93 -7.03 -6.79 16.65
CA ASP A 93 -5.88 -7.68 16.77
C ASP A 93 -4.57 -6.92 16.45
N ASP A 94 -3.67 -6.84 17.43
CA ASP A 94 -2.33 -6.20 17.33
C ASP A 94 -1.19 -7.22 17.16
N ARG A 95 -1.52 -8.52 17.06
CA ARG A 95 -0.54 -9.63 17.03
C ARG A 95 -0.60 -10.51 15.80
N ALA A 96 -1.38 -10.11 14.79
CA ALA A 96 -1.49 -10.87 13.55
C ALA A 96 -0.11 -11.00 12.86
N ASP A 97 0.15 -12.15 12.25
CA ASP A 97 1.39 -12.39 11.49
C ASP A 97 1.45 -11.54 10.22
N LEU A 98 0.30 -11.25 9.61
CA LEU A 98 0.17 -10.43 8.41
C LEU A 98 -1.04 -9.52 8.50
N TYR A 99 -0.87 -8.27 8.05
CA TYR A 99 -1.94 -7.29 7.96
C TYR A 99 -2.26 -6.94 6.51
N PHE A 100 -3.55 -6.88 6.20
CA PHE A 100 -4.08 -6.28 4.99
C PHE A 100 -4.54 -4.87 5.34
N VAL A 101 -3.77 -3.86 4.92
CA VAL A 101 -4.08 -2.46 5.19
C VAL A 101 -4.79 -1.86 3.99
N SER A 102 -5.95 -1.27 4.19
CA SER A 102 -6.74 -0.62 3.15
C SER A 102 -6.97 0.85 3.47
N VAL A 103 -6.87 1.71 2.46
CA VAL A 103 -7.23 3.12 2.58
C VAL A 103 -8.67 3.28 2.11
N ASP A 104 -9.60 3.63 3.02
CA ASP A 104 -11.01 3.81 2.71
C ASP A 104 -11.62 5.01 3.45
N VAL A 105 -11.23 6.21 3.04
CA VAL A 105 -11.63 7.46 3.70
C VAL A 105 -13.15 7.71 3.67
N ASP A 106 -13.85 7.14 2.70
CA ASP A 106 -15.30 7.32 2.50
C ASP A 106 -16.14 6.21 3.12
N GLY A 107 -15.53 5.08 3.54
CA GLY A 107 -16.23 3.96 4.15
C GLY A 107 -17.09 3.15 3.18
N GLU A 108 -16.51 2.73 2.05
CA GLU A 108 -17.22 2.10 0.95
C GLU A 108 -17.00 0.57 0.84
N ILE A 109 -16.03 0.01 1.58
CA ILE A 109 -15.61 -1.38 1.44
C ILE A 109 -16.38 -2.29 2.39
N GLY A 110 -17.00 -3.34 1.84
CA GLY A 110 -17.68 -4.36 2.63
C GLY A 110 -16.77 -5.53 2.99
N TRP A 111 -16.62 -5.80 4.28
CA TRP A 111 -15.83 -6.91 4.82
C TRP A 111 -16.73 -8.02 5.35
N GLU A 112 -16.32 -9.27 5.23
CA GLU A 112 -17.04 -10.42 5.85
C GLU A 112 -16.61 -10.63 7.29
N SER A 113 -15.35 -10.36 7.58
CA SER A 113 -14.74 -10.49 8.90
C SER A 113 -13.47 -9.68 9.00
N GLY A 114 -12.85 -9.62 10.18
CA GLY A 114 -11.54 -9.01 10.39
C GLY A 114 -10.37 -9.75 9.73
N ILE A 115 -10.61 -10.91 9.12
CA ILE A 115 -9.60 -11.69 8.41
C ILE A 115 -9.91 -11.72 6.92
N PHE A 116 -8.99 -11.22 6.11
CA PHE A 116 -9.06 -11.30 4.66
C PHE A 116 -8.30 -12.53 4.15
N CYS A 117 -9.00 -13.37 3.39
CA CYS A 117 -8.42 -14.53 2.73
C CYS A 117 -8.46 -14.33 1.21
N ASN A 118 -7.32 -14.41 0.56
CA ASN A 118 -7.23 -14.39 -0.89
C ASN A 118 -6.50 -15.64 -1.38
N LYS A 119 -6.99 -16.24 -2.47
CA LYS A 119 -6.43 -17.48 -3.02
C LYS A 119 -4.91 -17.36 -3.28
N GLY A 120 -4.14 -18.27 -2.70
CA GLY A 120 -2.68 -18.28 -2.84
C GLY A 120 -1.91 -17.31 -1.92
N ARG A 121 -2.58 -16.70 -0.93
CA ARG A 121 -1.95 -15.84 0.08
C ARG A 121 -2.29 -16.32 1.49
N ALA A 122 -1.42 -16.02 2.45
CA ALA A 122 -1.72 -16.23 3.86
C ALA A 122 -2.91 -15.35 4.29
N PRO A 123 -3.77 -15.83 5.21
CA PRO A 123 -4.78 -14.99 5.83
C PRO A 123 -4.14 -13.77 6.49
N ALA A 124 -4.80 -12.62 6.39
CA ALA A 124 -4.29 -11.37 6.93
C ALA A 124 -5.37 -10.65 7.74
N HIS A 125 -5.01 -10.10 8.90
CA HIS A 125 -5.92 -9.25 9.64
C HIS A 125 -6.10 -7.91 8.94
N VAL A 126 -7.34 -7.44 8.84
CA VAL A 126 -7.68 -6.21 8.12
C VAL A 126 -7.54 -4.98 9.02
N ILE A 127 -6.86 -3.96 8.49
CA ILE A 127 -6.80 -2.62 9.07
C ILE A 127 -7.30 -1.62 8.02
N GLU A 128 -8.35 -0.85 8.35
CA GLU A 128 -8.81 0.26 7.53
C GLU A 128 -8.18 1.59 7.98
N ILE A 129 -7.65 2.35 7.03
CA ILE A 129 -7.22 3.74 7.26
C ILE A 129 -8.38 4.65 6.90
N LEU A 130 -8.97 5.26 7.91
CA LEU A 130 -10.13 6.12 7.84
C LEU A 130 -9.74 7.58 8.14
N THR A 131 -10.71 8.48 8.02
CA THR A 131 -10.61 9.87 8.47
C THR A 131 -11.66 10.18 9.53
N VAL A 132 -11.56 11.34 10.16
CA VAL A 132 -12.59 11.83 11.10
C VAL A 132 -13.95 11.89 10.40
N SER A 133 -13.98 12.32 9.13
CA SER A 133 -15.20 12.46 8.33
C SER A 133 -15.85 11.13 7.91
N THR A 134 -15.19 9.99 8.06
CA THR A 134 -15.78 8.67 7.75
C THR A 134 -17.01 8.43 8.63
N PRO A 135 -18.17 7.99 8.05
CA PRO A 135 -19.41 7.85 8.79
C PRO A 135 -19.33 6.96 10.04
N ALA A 136 -19.99 7.37 11.13
CA ALA A 136 -20.05 6.60 12.38
C ALA A 136 -20.63 5.19 12.16
N ALA A 137 -21.66 5.06 11.32
CA ALA A 137 -22.25 3.78 10.97
C ALA A 137 -21.24 2.81 10.35
N TYR A 138 -20.28 3.31 9.54
CA TYR A 138 -19.20 2.47 8.98
C TYR A 138 -18.21 2.03 10.06
N LYS A 139 -17.82 2.92 10.96
CA LYS A 139 -16.97 2.57 12.11
C LYS A 139 -17.61 1.51 13.01
N ALA A 140 -18.93 1.62 13.25
CA ALA A 140 -19.69 0.60 13.97
C ALA A 140 -19.71 -0.75 13.25
N TYR A 141 -19.93 -0.73 11.93
CA TYR A 141 -19.86 -1.91 11.08
C TYR A 141 -18.49 -2.60 11.16
N LEU A 142 -17.37 -1.86 11.07
CA LEU A 142 -16.03 -2.42 11.18
C LEU A 142 -15.79 -3.08 12.55
N ARG A 143 -16.24 -2.44 13.65
CA ARG A 143 -16.16 -3.04 14.99
C ARG A 143 -16.96 -4.35 15.08
N LYS A 144 -18.17 -4.39 14.52
CA LYS A 144 -19.03 -5.58 14.51
C LYS A 144 -18.41 -6.73 13.71
N THR A 145 -17.70 -6.43 12.61
CA THR A 145 -17.03 -7.42 11.77
C THR A 145 -15.62 -7.79 12.26
N GLY A 146 -15.15 -7.15 13.34
CA GLY A 146 -13.79 -7.39 13.88
C GLY A 146 -12.66 -6.84 13.03
N VAL A 147 -12.95 -5.84 12.18
CA VAL A 147 -11.97 -5.13 11.37
C VAL A 147 -11.35 -4.00 12.19
N SER A 148 -10.04 -3.97 12.33
CA SER A 148 -9.33 -2.84 12.96
C SER A 148 -9.41 -1.60 12.09
N TYR A 149 -9.36 -0.41 12.69
CA TYR A 149 -9.20 0.82 11.94
C TYR A 149 -8.41 1.88 12.70
N ILE A 150 -7.74 2.75 11.95
CA ILE A 150 -7.08 3.95 12.45
C ILE A 150 -7.68 5.19 11.79
N ILE A 151 -7.75 6.28 12.55
CA ILE A 151 -8.18 7.59 12.05
C ILE A 151 -6.93 8.40 11.71
N ALA A 152 -6.71 8.65 10.42
CA ALA A 152 -5.54 9.37 9.94
C ALA A 152 -5.93 10.51 8.99
N GLY A 153 -6.20 11.67 9.58
CA GLY A 153 -6.61 12.91 8.91
C GLY A 153 -8.06 13.30 9.17
N GLU A 154 -8.40 14.53 8.84
CA GLU A 154 -9.73 15.11 9.05
C GLU A 154 -10.71 14.71 7.94
N LYS A 155 -10.45 15.17 6.70
CA LYS A 155 -11.25 14.89 5.50
C LYS A 155 -10.47 14.15 4.42
N GLY A 156 -9.15 14.23 4.46
CA GLY A 156 -8.24 13.56 3.54
C GLY A 156 -7.21 12.75 4.30
N LEU A 157 -6.57 11.83 3.61
CA LEU A 157 -5.56 10.95 4.16
C LEU A 157 -4.33 11.74 4.65
N ASP A 158 -3.98 11.59 5.92
CA ASP A 158 -2.70 11.98 6.50
C ASP A 158 -1.77 10.76 6.51
N CYS A 159 -0.88 10.71 5.52
CA CYS A 159 0.03 9.58 5.35
C CYS A 159 1.04 9.44 6.48
N GLU A 160 1.50 10.54 7.07
CA GLU A 160 2.46 10.56 8.18
C GLU A 160 1.81 9.99 9.44
N MET A 161 0.62 10.49 9.78
CA MET A 161 -0.18 9.99 10.91
C MET A 161 -0.53 8.51 10.72
N ALA A 162 -0.90 8.08 9.50
CA ALA A 162 -1.19 6.69 9.20
C ALA A 162 0.02 5.78 9.48
N MET A 163 1.21 6.14 8.97
CA MET A 163 2.42 5.34 9.20
C MET A 163 2.79 5.28 10.68
N LYS A 164 2.72 6.40 11.39
CA LYS A 164 2.98 6.45 12.83
C LYS A 164 2.07 5.50 13.59
N LYS A 165 0.74 5.57 13.35
CA LYS A 165 -0.24 4.71 14.04
C LYS A 165 -0.10 3.23 13.71
N LEU A 166 0.21 2.88 12.44
CA LEU A 166 0.49 1.50 12.06
C LEU A 166 1.69 0.92 12.80
N TYR A 167 2.73 1.73 13.02
CA TYR A 167 3.87 1.33 13.83
C TYR A 167 3.52 1.19 15.32
N GLU A 168 2.90 2.21 15.90
CA GLU A 168 2.65 2.29 17.34
C GLU A 168 1.60 1.29 17.83
N LEU A 169 0.52 1.08 17.05
CA LEU A 169 -0.63 0.26 17.47
C LEU A 169 -0.54 -1.20 17.02
N PHE A 170 0.14 -1.48 15.91
CA PHE A 170 0.21 -2.82 15.31
C PHE A 170 1.63 -3.36 15.20
N HIS A 171 2.62 -2.61 15.67
CA HIS A 171 4.04 -3.00 15.66
C HIS A 171 4.55 -3.38 14.25
N ILE A 172 4.04 -2.68 13.23
CA ILE A 172 4.44 -2.91 11.85
C ILE A 172 5.76 -2.18 11.60
N GLU A 173 6.86 -2.92 11.49
CA GLU A 173 8.19 -2.38 11.22
C GLU A 173 8.47 -2.27 9.71
N ASN A 174 7.93 -3.19 8.89
CA ASN A 174 8.09 -3.21 7.44
C ASN A 174 6.73 -3.29 6.76
N LEU A 175 6.49 -2.41 5.79
CA LEU A 175 5.23 -2.31 5.07
C LEU A 175 5.47 -2.24 3.56
N LEU A 176 4.68 -2.98 2.77
CA LEU A 176 4.66 -2.85 1.32
C LEU A 176 3.43 -2.09 0.87
N ILE A 177 3.62 -1.02 0.10
CA ILE A 177 2.54 -0.38 -0.66
C ILE A 177 2.46 -1.13 -1.99
N CYS A 178 1.32 -1.80 -2.23
CA CYS A 178 1.11 -2.65 -3.40
C CYS A 178 0.10 -2.08 -4.42
N GLY A 179 -0.12 -0.77 -4.39
CA GLY A 179 -0.99 -0.06 -5.34
C GLY A 179 -2.35 0.38 -4.72
N GLY A 180 -3.24 1.14 -5.39
CA GLY A 180 -3.16 1.73 -6.72
C GLY A 180 -2.35 3.01 -6.82
N GLY A 181 -2.30 3.55 -8.00
CA GLY A 181 -1.43 4.68 -8.33
C GLY A 181 -1.65 5.95 -7.51
N ILE A 182 -2.87 6.22 -7.08
CA ILE A 182 -3.20 7.37 -6.20
C ILE A 182 -2.55 7.19 -4.83
N VAL A 183 -2.67 6.01 -4.23
CA VAL A 183 -2.06 5.70 -2.93
C VAL A 183 -0.54 5.74 -3.04
N ASN A 184 0.04 5.13 -4.07
CA ASN A 184 1.49 5.20 -4.32
C ASN A 184 1.97 6.65 -4.36
N TRP A 185 1.23 7.52 -5.09
CA TRP A 185 1.57 8.93 -5.19
C TRP A 185 1.42 9.67 -3.87
N SER A 186 0.35 9.44 -3.12
CA SER A 186 0.08 10.11 -1.84
C SER A 186 1.19 9.87 -0.83
N PHE A 187 1.57 8.60 -0.63
CA PHE A 187 2.65 8.26 0.31
C PHE A 187 4.03 8.71 -0.17
N LEU A 188 4.28 8.69 -1.49
CA LEU A 188 5.54 9.20 -2.06
C LEU A 188 5.67 10.73 -1.86
N GLN A 189 4.61 11.50 -2.10
CA GLN A 189 4.61 12.95 -1.91
C GLN A 189 4.74 13.35 -0.44
N ALA A 190 4.19 12.56 0.47
CA ALA A 190 4.33 12.75 1.91
C ALA A 190 5.74 12.38 2.44
N GLY A 191 6.62 11.84 1.59
CA GLY A 191 7.96 11.39 2.01
C GLY A 191 7.94 10.09 2.82
N MET A 192 6.84 9.31 2.73
CA MET A 192 6.65 8.07 3.49
C MET A 192 7.12 6.82 2.74
N VAL A 193 7.72 6.94 1.57
CA VAL A 193 8.30 5.83 0.79
C VAL A 193 9.81 5.86 0.92
N ASP A 194 10.41 4.78 1.40
CA ASP A 194 11.86 4.61 1.55
C ASP A 194 12.48 3.96 0.30
N GLU A 195 11.72 3.08 -0.37
CA GLU A 195 12.20 2.30 -1.52
C GLU A 195 11.09 2.09 -2.55
N LEU A 196 11.45 2.10 -3.83
CA LEU A 196 10.60 1.64 -4.93
C LEU A 196 11.20 0.35 -5.50
N SER A 197 10.50 -0.78 -5.31
CA SER A 197 10.79 -2.07 -5.93
C SER A 197 9.87 -2.26 -7.14
N LEU A 198 10.35 -1.89 -8.32
CA LEU A 198 9.59 -1.91 -9.56
C LEU A 198 9.92 -3.15 -10.38
N PHE A 199 8.91 -4.00 -10.60
CA PHE A 199 8.94 -5.10 -11.55
C PHE A 199 8.40 -4.63 -12.89
N LEU A 200 9.24 -4.56 -13.90
CA LEU A 200 8.91 -4.06 -15.22
C LEU A 200 8.73 -5.23 -16.19
N ALA A 201 7.49 -5.51 -16.58
CA ALA A 201 7.17 -6.56 -17.52
C ALA A 201 7.50 -6.09 -18.95
N PRO A 202 8.09 -6.96 -19.79
CA PRO A 202 8.46 -6.62 -21.19
C PRO A 202 7.23 -6.61 -22.10
N VAL A 203 6.23 -5.81 -21.74
CA VAL A 203 4.94 -5.70 -22.44
C VAL A 203 4.40 -4.28 -22.32
N THR A 204 3.74 -3.79 -23.35
CA THR A 204 2.97 -2.54 -23.34
C THR A 204 1.48 -2.84 -23.30
N ASP A 205 0.71 -1.99 -22.62
CA ASP A 205 -0.74 -2.13 -22.54
C ASP A 205 -1.44 -1.20 -23.56
N GLY A 206 -0.99 0.05 -23.65
CA GLY A 206 -1.54 1.07 -24.53
C GLY A 206 -2.95 1.56 -24.15
N SER A 207 -3.58 1.00 -23.12
CA SER A 207 -4.94 1.34 -22.71
C SER A 207 -5.03 2.74 -22.14
N LEU A 208 -6.11 3.46 -22.51
CA LEU A 208 -6.47 4.71 -21.86
C LEU A 208 -7.29 4.42 -20.61
N GLY A 209 -7.05 5.18 -19.53
CA GLY A 209 -7.86 5.11 -18.30
C GLY A 209 -7.50 3.98 -17.33
N THR A 210 -6.55 3.10 -17.65
CA THR A 210 -6.01 2.14 -16.70
C THR A 210 -5.06 2.82 -15.72
N ALA A 211 -5.00 2.29 -14.48
CA ALA A 211 -4.18 2.87 -13.43
C ALA A 211 -2.69 2.88 -13.80
N ALA A 212 -2.04 4.03 -13.62
CA ALA A 212 -0.60 4.19 -13.75
C ALA A 212 0.11 3.92 -12.41
N LEU A 213 1.42 3.69 -12.49
CA LEU A 213 2.30 3.45 -11.34
C LEU A 213 2.14 4.53 -10.25
N PHE A 214 2.10 5.78 -10.66
CA PHE A 214 1.81 6.94 -9.82
C PHE A 214 0.76 7.79 -10.50
N THR A 215 -0.31 8.14 -9.78
CA THR A 215 -1.41 8.93 -10.31
C THR A 215 -1.74 10.07 -9.36
N ARG A 216 -1.60 11.30 -9.85
CA ARG A 216 -2.09 12.50 -9.17
C ARG A 216 -3.55 12.73 -9.55
N ILE A 217 -4.37 13.05 -8.56
CA ILE A 217 -5.74 13.53 -8.78
C ILE A 217 -5.88 14.98 -8.32
N PRO A 218 -6.82 15.76 -8.90
CA PRO A 218 -6.96 17.20 -8.59
C PRO A 218 -7.27 17.51 -7.13
N SER A 219 -7.89 16.58 -6.41
CA SER A 219 -8.22 16.72 -4.98
C SER A 219 -7.02 16.57 -4.05
N LEU A 220 -5.90 16.03 -4.54
CA LEU A 220 -4.65 15.98 -3.80
C LEU A 220 -3.88 17.28 -3.98
N ALA A 221 -3.24 17.75 -2.90
CA ALA A 221 -2.43 18.96 -2.92
C ALA A 221 -1.41 18.95 -4.06
N GLU A 222 -0.95 20.14 -4.48
CA GLU A 222 0.07 20.27 -5.52
C GLU A 222 1.28 19.40 -5.22
N GLY A 223 1.50 18.40 -6.06
CA GLY A 223 2.66 17.51 -5.97
C GLY A 223 3.73 17.93 -6.95
N ASN A 224 4.97 17.84 -6.53
CA ASN A 224 6.12 18.06 -7.41
C ASN A 224 6.69 16.72 -7.90
N PRO A 225 7.36 16.67 -9.06
CA PRO A 225 8.11 15.49 -9.47
C PRO A 225 9.09 15.06 -8.39
N VAL A 226 9.19 13.75 -8.17
CA VAL A 226 10.15 13.14 -7.24
C VAL A 226 11.23 12.46 -8.06
N GLU A 227 12.49 12.80 -7.79
CA GLU A 227 13.63 12.12 -8.38
C GLU A 227 14.02 10.89 -7.57
N PHE A 228 14.61 9.90 -8.25
CA PHE A 228 15.07 8.66 -7.65
C PHE A 228 16.53 8.39 -7.98
N VAL A 229 17.21 7.67 -7.09
CA VAL A 229 18.53 7.08 -7.32
C VAL A 229 18.36 5.60 -7.57
N LEU A 230 18.84 5.10 -8.70
CA LEU A 230 18.86 3.67 -8.98
C LEU A 230 19.91 2.98 -8.09
N ARG A 231 19.48 1.97 -7.34
CA ARG A 231 20.34 1.17 -6.45
C ARG A 231 20.72 -0.17 -7.07
N GLU A 232 19.76 -0.82 -7.72
CA GLU A 232 19.96 -2.16 -8.28
C GLU A 232 19.12 -2.36 -9.53
N VAL A 233 19.67 -3.14 -10.47
CA VAL A 233 18.97 -3.67 -11.65
C VAL A 233 19.19 -5.16 -11.71
N GLU A 234 18.09 -5.92 -11.78
CA GLU A 234 18.14 -7.37 -11.94
C GLU A 234 17.31 -7.77 -13.16
N LYS A 235 17.88 -8.61 -14.03
CA LYS A 235 17.15 -9.22 -15.13
C LYS A 235 16.41 -10.45 -14.61
N ILE A 236 15.10 -10.52 -14.88
CA ILE A 236 14.25 -11.63 -14.47
C ILE A 236 13.71 -12.33 -15.72
N GLY A 237 14.01 -13.62 -15.84
CA GLY A 237 13.56 -14.42 -16.99
C GLY A 237 13.96 -13.82 -18.34
N ASP A 238 13.04 -13.95 -19.32
CA ASP A 238 13.30 -13.56 -20.71
C ASP A 238 12.93 -12.09 -21.03
N GLY A 239 13.36 -11.17 -20.18
CA GLY A 239 13.24 -9.74 -20.49
C GLY A 239 12.55 -8.90 -19.44
N GLY A 240 12.05 -9.51 -18.36
CA GLY A 240 11.59 -8.76 -17.19
C GLY A 240 12.75 -8.11 -16.45
N LEU A 241 12.49 -7.00 -15.79
CA LEU A 241 13.45 -6.32 -14.93
C LEU A 241 12.86 -6.10 -13.55
N ARG A 242 13.70 -6.25 -12.53
CA ARG A 242 13.46 -5.65 -11.21
C ARG A 242 14.39 -4.46 -11.07
N LEU A 243 13.82 -3.32 -10.77
CA LEU A 243 14.53 -2.06 -10.56
C LEU A 243 14.29 -1.64 -9.10
N ASN A 244 15.39 -1.45 -8.36
CA ASN A 244 15.33 -0.92 -7.01
C ASN A 244 15.78 0.54 -7.03
N TYR A 245 14.90 1.43 -6.60
CA TYR A 245 15.14 2.86 -6.52
C TYR A 245 14.94 3.39 -5.12
N GLN A 246 15.70 4.39 -4.76
CA GLN A 246 15.52 5.19 -3.56
C GLN A 246 15.07 6.60 -3.94
N PRO A 247 13.95 7.12 -3.36
CA PRO A 247 13.56 8.51 -3.56
C PRO A 247 14.65 9.45 -3.04
N LYS A 248 14.99 10.50 -3.79
CA LYS A 248 15.82 11.58 -3.27
C LYS A 248 15.03 12.35 -2.22
N ASN A 249 15.47 12.29 -0.96
CA ASN A 249 14.82 12.97 0.15
C ASN A 249 14.98 14.48 0.00
N ARG A 250 13.87 15.20 -0.20
CA ARG A 250 13.86 16.67 -0.31
C ARG A 250 14.21 17.40 0.99
N LYS A 251 14.22 16.72 2.13
CA LYS A 251 14.54 17.34 3.44
C LYS A 251 16.05 17.50 3.66
N ASN A 252 16.90 16.70 3.01
CA ASN A 252 18.36 16.75 3.20
C ASN A 252 19.13 17.57 2.13
N ASP A 253 18.49 17.97 1.02
CA ASP A 253 19.16 18.72 -0.06
C ASP A 253 19.04 20.27 0.10
N ARG A 254 18.63 20.75 1.27
CA ARG A 254 18.62 22.19 1.60
C ARG A 254 19.73 22.53 2.60
N GLN A 255 20.97 22.22 2.23
CA GLN A 255 22.17 22.83 2.82
C GLN A 255 22.95 23.60 1.77
#